data_44206bc6bd0f4c79310a9ff1fb50e086
#
_entry.id   44206bc6bd0f4c79310a9ff1fb50e086
#
_cell.length_a   1.000
_cell.length_b   1.000
_cell.length_c   1.000
_cell.angle_alpha   90.00
_cell.angle_beta   90.00
_cell.angle_gamma   90.00
#
_symmetry.space_group_name_H-M   'P 1'
#
loop_
_entity.id
_entity.type
_entity.pdbx_description
1 polymer ?
#
loop_
_entity_poly.entity_id
_entity_poly.type
_entity_poly.pdbx_seq_one_letter_code
_entity_poly.pdbx_strand_id
1 'polypeptide(L)'
;VIAPALPSEPPPPSVRRRLAALAYESLLLFGVVFFAGLTFGVALQQRNGLDHRNLLAGWIALVVGVYFVWFWTHGGQTLPMKTWRLRVETARGAPLSAGRALARYALGWLWFLPPLALHPLAGFPLLRTLAATAVWFALWALAARLHPSRQFPHDRLAGTRIVDASRRG
;
A
#
# COMPACT_ATOMS: atom_id res chain seq x y z
N VAL A 1 -1.68 4.52 46.54
CA VAL A 1 -0.65 4.40 45.47
C VAL A 1 -1.37 4.57 44.19
N ILE A 2 -1.31 5.78 43.57
CA ILE A 2 -1.90 6.07 42.26
C ILE A 2 -0.95 5.42 41.25
N ALA A 3 -1.42 4.38 40.53
CA ALA A 3 -0.66 3.80 39.44
C ALA A 3 -0.34 4.89 38.40
N PRO A 4 0.91 5.01 37.92
CA PRO A 4 1.24 5.99 36.91
C PRO A 4 0.38 5.73 35.66
N ALA A 5 -0.31 6.77 35.16
CA ALA A 5 -1.11 6.70 33.98
C ALA A 5 -0.20 6.20 32.83
N LEU A 6 -0.59 5.11 32.19
CA LEU A 6 0.13 4.60 31.01
C LEU A 6 0.27 5.74 29.99
N PRO A 7 1.45 5.93 29.40
CA PRO A 7 1.65 6.99 28.42
C PRO A 7 0.58 6.86 27.32
N SER A 8 -0.19 7.91 27.12
CA SER A 8 -1.23 7.93 26.09
C SER A 8 -0.60 7.61 24.74
N GLU A 9 -1.18 6.64 24.05
CA GLU A 9 -0.67 6.22 22.75
C GLU A 9 -0.66 7.43 21.79
N PRO A 10 0.46 7.71 21.12
CA PRO A 10 0.57 8.91 20.29
C PRO A 10 -0.47 8.87 19.17
N PRO A 11 -1.09 10.02 18.84
CA PRO A 11 -2.12 10.06 17.80
C PRO A 11 -1.54 9.57 16.46
N PRO A 12 -2.34 8.82 15.68
CA PRO A 12 -1.91 8.32 14.39
C PRO A 12 -1.59 9.46 13.42
N PRO A 13 -0.67 9.27 12.46
CA PRO A 13 -0.36 10.27 11.44
C PRO A 13 -1.60 10.66 10.65
N SER A 14 -1.70 11.94 10.25
CA SER A 14 -2.84 12.43 9.49
C SER A 14 -3.03 11.67 8.17
N VAL A 15 -4.28 11.54 7.72
CA VAL A 15 -4.60 10.90 6.43
C VAL A 15 -3.90 11.61 5.27
N ARG A 16 -3.83 12.95 5.30
CA ARG A 16 -3.12 13.73 4.28
C ARG A 16 -1.65 13.32 4.13
N ARG A 17 -0.96 13.15 5.25
CA ARG A 17 0.45 12.75 5.28
C ARG A 17 0.65 11.34 4.71
N ARG A 18 -0.28 10.43 4.97
CA ARG A 18 -0.26 9.06 4.41
C ARG A 18 -0.56 9.04 2.91
N LEU A 19 -1.52 9.87 2.45
CA LEU A 19 -1.81 10.01 1.03
C LEU A 19 -0.65 10.65 0.26
N ALA A 20 0.02 11.64 0.85
CA ALA A 20 1.22 12.23 0.26
C ALA A 20 2.36 11.21 0.13
N ALA A 21 2.57 10.38 1.17
CA ALA A 21 3.54 9.28 1.09
C ALA A 21 3.16 8.26 0.02
N LEU A 22 1.86 7.93 -0.12
CA LEU A 22 1.36 7.04 -1.16
C LEU A 22 1.57 7.63 -2.57
N ALA A 23 1.33 8.93 -2.77
CA ALA A 23 1.58 9.59 -4.04
C ALA A 23 3.07 9.55 -4.42
N TYR A 24 3.96 9.78 -3.44
CA TYR A 24 5.41 9.64 -3.67
C TYR A 24 5.80 8.17 -3.93
N GLU A 25 5.20 7.22 -3.21
CA GLU A 25 5.39 5.78 -3.45
C GLU A 25 5.01 5.40 -4.88
N SER A 26 3.90 5.94 -5.40
CA SER A 26 3.45 5.68 -6.77
C SER A 26 4.46 6.16 -7.81
N LEU A 27 5.14 7.28 -7.56
CA LEU A 27 6.20 7.78 -8.43
C LEU A 27 7.42 6.85 -8.44
N LEU A 28 7.85 6.35 -7.27
CA LEU A 28 8.95 5.38 -7.19
C LEU A 28 8.56 4.03 -7.80
N LEU A 29 7.34 3.57 -7.53
CA LEU A 29 6.83 2.32 -8.10
C LEU A 29 6.71 2.39 -9.61
N PHE A 30 6.46 3.56 -10.20
CA PHE A 30 6.51 3.72 -11.66
C PHE A 30 7.88 3.28 -12.21
N GLY A 31 8.98 3.70 -11.59
CA GLY A 31 10.33 3.25 -11.97
C GLY A 31 10.51 1.73 -11.78
N VAL A 32 10.10 1.19 -10.64
CA VAL A 32 10.20 -0.25 -10.35
C VAL A 32 9.42 -1.07 -11.39
N VAL A 33 8.19 -0.67 -11.68
CA VAL A 33 7.31 -1.34 -12.67
C VAL A 33 7.88 -1.21 -14.08
N PHE A 34 8.42 -0.04 -14.43
CA PHE A 34 9.06 0.19 -15.73
C PHE A 34 10.23 -0.79 -15.94
N PHE A 35 11.15 -0.87 -14.99
CA PHE A 35 12.29 -1.78 -15.09
C PHE A 35 11.89 -3.25 -15.02
N ALA A 36 10.89 -3.59 -14.20
CA ALA A 36 10.34 -4.95 -14.17
C ALA A 36 9.70 -5.34 -15.51
N GLY A 37 8.96 -4.44 -16.13
CA GLY A 37 8.38 -4.65 -17.46
C GLY A 37 9.46 -4.78 -18.55
N LEU A 38 10.47 -3.91 -18.50
CA LEU A 38 11.59 -3.94 -19.45
C LEU A 38 12.35 -5.28 -19.36
N THR A 39 12.73 -5.70 -18.15
CA THR A 39 13.44 -6.98 -17.94
C THR A 39 12.62 -8.17 -18.41
N PHE A 40 11.32 -8.19 -18.13
CA PHE A 40 10.41 -9.22 -18.62
C PHE A 40 10.32 -9.26 -20.14
N GLY A 41 10.16 -8.10 -20.79
CA GLY A 41 10.08 -7.98 -22.25
C GLY A 41 11.35 -8.46 -22.94
N VAL A 42 12.52 -8.07 -22.40
CA VAL A 42 13.83 -8.51 -22.92
C VAL A 42 14.03 -10.01 -22.72
N ALA A 43 13.73 -10.55 -21.53
CA ALA A 43 13.91 -11.96 -21.22
C ALA A 43 13.04 -12.89 -22.09
N LEU A 44 11.82 -12.47 -22.40
CA LEU A 44 10.90 -13.24 -23.25
C LEU A 44 10.93 -12.82 -24.72
N GLN A 45 11.85 -11.92 -25.11
CA GLN A 45 11.97 -11.41 -26.49
C GLN A 45 10.61 -10.96 -27.07
N GLN A 46 9.80 -10.31 -26.24
CA GLN A 46 8.46 -9.87 -26.64
C GLN A 46 8.54 -8.87 -27.80
N ARG A 47 7.87 -9.20 -28.89
CA ARG A 47 7.69 -8.31 -30.05
C ARG A 47 6.43 -7.46 -29.94
N ASN A 48 5.48 -7.89 -29.12
CA ASN A 48 4.20 -7.22 -28.91
C ASN A 48 3.91 -7.13 -27.40
N GLY A 49 3.62 -5.93 -26.90
CA GLY A 49 3.39 -5.69 -25.47
C GLY A 49 2.15 -6.37 -24.88
N LEU A 50 1.28 -6.96 -25.74
CA LEU A 50 0.09 -7.72 -25.30
C LEU A 50 0.37 -9.22 -25.16
N ASP A 51 1.49 -9.70 -25.70
CA ASP A 51 1.90 -11.08 -25.55
C ASP A 51 2.18 -11.35 -24.07
N HIS A 52 1.64 -12.45 -23.55
CA HIS A 52 1.85 -12.86 -22.15
C HIS A 52 1.42 -11.84 -21.08
N ARG A 53 0.42 -10.97 -21.37
CA ARG A 53 -0.04 -9.91 -20.43
C ARG A 53 -0.32 -10.41 -19.01
N ASN A 54 -0.86 -11.64 -18.86
CA ASN A 54 -1.17 -12.20 -17.53
C ASN A 54 0.11 -12.60 -16.79
N LEU A 55 1.11 -13.12 -17.50
CA LEU A 55 2.43 -13.42 -16.91
C LEU A 55 3.15 -12.13 -16.52
N LEU A 56 3.10 -11.09 -17.36
CA LEU A 56 3.64 -9.78 -17.04
C LEU A 56 2.98 -9.18 -15.80
N ALA A 57 1.65 -9.25 -15.71
CA ALA A 57 0.92 -8.76 -14.53
C ALA A 57 1.34 -9.52 -13.26
N GLY A 58 1.46 -10.85 -13.32
CA GLY A 58 1.95 -11.67 -12.22
C GLY A 58 3.39 -11.34 -11.83
N TRP A 59 4.26 -11.13 -12.81
CA TRP A 59 5.65 -10.71 -12.59
C TRP A 59 5.73 -9.35 -11.90
N ILE A 60 5.00 -8.35 -12.39
CA ILE A 60 4.95 -7.02 -11.77
C ILE A 60 4.41 -7.12 -10.35
N ALA A 61 3.34 -7.88 -10.11
CA ALA A 61 2.78 -8.08 -8.78
C ALA A 61 3.81 -8.72 -7.83
N LEU A 62 4.58 -9.71 -8.32
CA LEU A 62 5.66 -10.33 -7.56
C LEU A 62 6.75 -9.32 -7.20
N VAL A 63 7.27 -8.57 -8.17
CA VAL A 63 8.35 -7.58 -7.94
C VAL A 63 7.92 -6.50 -6.95
N VAL A 64 6.73 -5.96 -7.12
CA VAL A 64 6.15 -4.96 -6.19
C VAL A 64 5.90 -5.58 -4.81
N GLY A 65 5.46 -6.84 -4.75
CA GLY A 65 5.28 -7.58 -3.50
C GLY A 65 6.61 -7.76 -2.76
N VAL A 66 7.66 -8.19 -3.45
CA VAL A 66 9.02 -8.31 -2.88
C VAL A 66 9.51 -6.97 -2.36
N TYR A 67 9.32 -5.89 -3.14
CA TYR A 67 9.67 -4.53 -2.71
C TYR A 67 9.01 -4.16 -1.38
N PHE A 68 7.68 -4.26 -1.27
CA PHE A 68 6.98 -3.89 -0.04
C PHE A 68 7.30 -4.80 1.13
N VAL A 69 7.30 -6.11 0.92
CA VAL A 69 7.58 -7.08 1.98
C VAL A 69 9.00 -6.86 2.53
N TRP A 70 9.98 -6.66 1.65
CA TRP A 70 11.35 -6.36 2.05
C TRP A 70 11.44 -5.13 2.94
N PHE A 71 10.95 -3.99 2.47
CA PHE A 71 11.05 -2.74 3.21
C PHE A 71 10.25 -2.76 4.53
N TRP A 72 9.08 -3.39 4.55
CA TRP A 72 8.29 -3.45 5.78
C TRP A 72 8.85 -4.41 6.82
N THR A 73 9.56 -5.45 6.43
CA THR A 73 10.23 -6.38 7.36
C THR A 73 11.60 -5.86 7.81
N HIS A 74 12.31 -5.08 6.97
CA HIS A 74 13.65 -4.54 7.26
C HIS A 74 13.61 -3.06 7.70
N GLY A 75 12.78 -2.75 8.66
CA GLY A 75 12.73 -1.39 9.23
C GLY A 75 11.34 -0.75 9.25
N GLY A 76 10.36 -1.38 8.61
CA GLY A 76 8.96 -0.92 8.61
C GLY A 76 8.71 0.32 7.77
N GLN A 77 9.64 0.69 6.88
CA GLN A 77 9.57 1.95 6.11
C GLN A 77 10.09 1.77 4.70
N THR A 78 9.29 2.16 3.71
CA THR A 78 9.78 2.44 2.36
C THR A 78 10.50 3.79 2.31
N LEU A 79 11.13 4.12 1.20
CA LEU A 79 11.81 5.41 1.04
C LEU A 79 10.86 6.61 1.21
N PRO A 80 9.67 6.65 0.55
CA PRO A 80 8.67 7.67 0.81
C PRO A 80 8.23 7.71 2.27
N MET A 81 8.04 6.56 2.89
CA MET A 81 7.66 6.51 4.31
C MET A 81 8.73 7.13 5.22
N LYS A 82 10.02 6.97 4.91
CA LYS A 82 11.11 7.64 5.64
C LYS A 82 11.02 9.16 5.49
N THR A 83 10.83 9.67 4.27
CA THR A 83 10.66 11.10 3.99
C THR A 83 9.50 11.71 4.78
N TRP A 84 8.39 11.00 4.86
CA TRP A 84 7.20 11.44 5.57
C TRP A 84 7.17 11.01 7.05
N ARG A 85 8.27 10.43 7.57
CA ARG A 85 8.40 9.93 8.94
C ARG A 85 7.27 9.00 9.35
N LEU A 86 6.89 8.09 8.45
CA LEU A 86 5.88 7.06 8.68
C LEU A 86 6.57 5.72 8.87
N ARG A 87 6.00 4.86 9.72
CA ARG A 87 6.47 3.48 9.92
C ARG A 87 5.27 2.55 10.02
N VAL A 88 5.40 1.37 9.44
CA VAL A 88 4.46 0.26 9.64
C VAL A 88 4.96 -0.61 10.79
N GLU A 89 4.06 -0.95 11.67
CA GLU A 89 4.28 -1.89 12.76
C GLU A 89 3.04 -2.75 12.97
N THR A 90 3.16 -3.81 13.75
CA THR A 90 2.00 -4.58 14.18
C THR A 90 1.09 -3.73 15.06
N ALA A 91 -0.19 -4.11 15.22
CA ALA A 91 -1.08 -3.45 16.14
C ALA A 91 -0.53 -3.36 17.58
N ARG A 92 0.38 -4.29 17.96
CA ARG A 92 1.05 -4.32 19.27
C ARG A 92 2.37 -3.54 19.32
N GLY A 93 2.76 -2.85 18.26
CA GLY A 93 3.99 -2.06 18.20
C GLY A 93 5.28 -2.84 17.89
N ALA A 94 5.18 -4.13 17.53
CA ALA A 94 6.32 -4.95 17.13
C ALA A 94 6.63 -4.80 15.63
N PRO A 95 7.86 -5.10 15.17
CA PRO A 95 8.19 -5.21 13.75
C PRO A 95 7.29 -6.22 13.02
N LEU A 96 7.13 -6.04 11.71
CA LEU A 96 6.33 -6.96 10.89
C LEU A 96 7.12 -8.23 10.58
N SER A 97 6.45 -9.39 10.72
CA SER A 97 6.91 -10.64 10.13
C SER A 97 6.61 -10.65 8.62
N ALA A 98 7.34 -11.46 7.84
CA ALA A 98 7.13 -11.62 6.41
C ALA A 98 5.68 -12.00 6.05
N GLY A 99 5.06 -12.92 6.82
CA GLY A 99 3.67 -13.31 6.61
C GLY A 99 2.67 -12.15 6.78
N ARG A 100 2.86 -11.30 7.79
CA ARG A 100 2.02 -10.10 7.97
C ARG A 100 2.26 -9.04 6.91
N ALA A 101 3.51 -8.84 6.51
CA ALA A 101 3.84 -7.94 5.42
C ALA A 101 3.19 -8.40 4.10
N LEU A 102 3.23 -9.70 3.82
CA LEU A 102 2.57 -10.29 2.65
C LEU A 102 1.03 -10.16 2.74
N ALA A 103 0.43 -10.46 3.89
CA ALA A 103 -1.01 -10.27 4.10
C ALA A 103 -1.41 -8.79 3.90
N ARG A 104 -0.62 -7.86 4.44
CA ARG A 104 -0.82 -6.42 4.22
C ARG A 104 -0.75 -6.05 2.74
N TYR A 105 0.23 -6.56 2.01
CA TYR A 105 0.39 -6.35 0.58
C TYR A 105 -0.82 -6.89 -0.19
N ALA A 106 -1.22 -8.12 0.07
CA ALA A 106 -2.38 -8.74 -0.58
C ALA A 106 -3.69 -7.96 -0.30
N LEU A 107 -3.92 -7.57 0.96
CA LEU A 107 -5.08 -6.75 1.33
C LEU A 107 -5.01 -5.33 0.76
N GLY A 108 -3.82 -4.81 0.48
CA GLY A 108 -3.63 -3.53 -0.20
C GLY A 108 -4.22 -3.51 -1.61
N TRP A 109 -4.30 -4.65 -2.29
CA TRP A 109 -4.94 -4.76 -3.61
C TRP A 109 -6.44 -4.45 -3.58
N LEU A 110 -7.10 -4.51 -2.42
CA LEU A 110 -8.50 -4.08 -2.26
C LEU A 110 -8.71 -2.60 -2.58
N TRP A 111 -7.66 -1.80 -2.61
CA TRP A 111 -7.73 -0.40 -3.06
C TRP A 111 -7.95 -0.29 -4.56
N PHE A 112 -7.37 -1.18 -5.32
CA PHE A 112 -7.25 -1.06 -6.77
C PHE A 112 -8.14 -2.04 -7.52
N LEU A 113 -8.19 -3.30 -7.10
CA LEU A 113 -8.88 -4.36 -7.84
C LEU A 113 -10.38 -4.13 -8.00
N PRO A 114 -11.17 -3.78 -6.96
CA PRO A 114 -12.61 -3.65 -7.13
C PRO A 114 -13.00 -2.61 -8.19
N PRO A 115 -12.51 -1.36 -8.16
CA PRO A 115 -12.90 -0.39 -9.18
C PRO A 115 -12.31 -0.72 -10.56
N LEU A 116 -11.08 -1.25 -10.65
CA LEU A 116 -10.47 -1.62 -11.93
C LEU A 116 -11.17 -2.80 -12.60
N ALA A 117 -11.78 -3.69 -11.83
CA ALA A 117 -12.55 -4.81 -12.35
C ALA A 117 -13.85 -4.38 -13.04
N LEU A 118 -14.35 -3.18 -12.79
CA LEU A 118 -15.60 -2.68 -13.42
C LEU A 118 -15.46 -2.55 -14.93
N HIS A 119 -14.28 -2.22 -15.44
CA HIS A 119 -14.06 -2.11 -16.89
C HIS A 119 -14.20 -3.47 -17.61
N PRO A 120 -13.43 -4.51 -17.25
CA PRO A 120 -13.50 -5.79 -17.95
C PRO A 120 -14.73 -6.64 -17.58
N LEU A 121 -15.28 -6.51 -16.35
CA LEU A 121 -16.39 -7.36 -15.89
C LEU A 121 -17.76 -6.76 -16.14
N ALA A 122 -17.90 -5.44 -16.00
CA ALA A 122 -19.18 -4.75 -16.14
C ALA A 122 -19.27 -3.88 -17.41
N GLY A 123 -18.24 -3.89 -18.27
CA GLY A 123 -18.22 -3.12 -19.51
C GLY A 123 -18.23 -1.60 -19.32
N PHE A 124 -17.79 -1.11 -18.15
CA PHE A 124 -17.78 0.33 -17.90
C PHE A 124 -16.77 1.04 -18.82
N PRO A 125 -17.16 2.14 -19.49
CA PRO A 125 -16.21 2.96 -20.22
C PRO A 125 -15.17 3.57 -19.28
N LEU A 126 -13.98 3.86 -19.83
CA LEU A 126 -12.83 4.33 -19.06
C LEU A 126 -13.17 5.47 -18.10
N LEU A 127 -13.92 6.48 -18.55
CA LEU A 127 -14.29 7.63 -17.72
C LEU A 127 -15.12 7.23 -16.49
N ARG A 128 -16.07 6.32 -16.63
CA ARG A 128 -16.86 5.79 -15.52
C ARG A 128 -16.01 4.96 -14.56
N THR A 129 -15.08 4.17 -15.09
CA THR A 129 -14.15 3.40 -14.28
C THR A 129 -13.24 4.33 -13.45
N LEU A 130 -12.72 5.39 -14.05
CA LEU A 130 -11.92 6.39 -13.34
C LEU A 130 -12.73 7.13 -12.26
N ALA A 131 -13.97 7.51 -12.57
CA ALA A 131 -14.87 8.13 -11.59
C ALA A 131 -15.17 7.18 -10.42
N ALA A 132 -15.50 5.92 -10.70
CA ALA A 132 -15.73 4.90 -9.68
C ALA A 132 -14.47 4.67 -8.82
N THR A 133 -13.28 4.66 -9.43
CA THR A 133 -12.01 4.56 -8.71
C THR A 133 -11.78 5.75 -7.78
N ALA A 134 -12.05 6.96 -8.23
CA ALA A 134 -11.93 8.16 -7.40
C ALA A 134 -12.90 8.13 -6.21
N VAL A 135 -14.16 7.75 -6.45
CA VAL A 135 -15.16 7.58 -5.39
C VAL A 135 -14.72 6.50 -4.40
N TRP A 136 -14.25 5.36 -4.88
CA TRP A 136 -13.75 4.27 -4.04
C TRP A 136 -12.60 4.72 -3.14
N PHE A 137 -11.61 5.43 -3.67
CA PHE A 137 -10.51 5.98 -2.89
C PHE A 137 -10.98 7.01 -1.87
N ALA A 138 -11.93 7.86 -2.22
CA ALA A 138 -12.53 8.81 -1.29
C ALA A 138 -13.24 8.09 -0.14
N LEU A 139 -14.00 7.03 -0.41
CA LEU A 139 -14.66 6.21 0.61
C LEU A 139 -13.65 5.55 1.56
N TRP A 140 -12.55 5.02 1.03
CA TRP A 140 -11.48 4.45 1.86
C TRP A 140 -10.78 5.51 2.74
N ALA A 141 -10.51 6.69 2.18
CA ALA A 141 -9.93 7.79 2.94
C ALA A 141 -10.90 8.28 4.03
N LEU A 142 -12.21 8.36 3.72
CA LEU A 142 -13.25 8.71 4.67
C LEU A 142 -13.38 7.65 5.77
N ALA A 143 -13.41 6.38 5.43
CA ALA A 143 -13.45 5.28 6.40
C ALA A 143 -12.24 5.34 7.36
N ALA A 144 -11.04 5.63 6.84
CA ALA A 144 -9.87 5.82 7.68
C ALA A 144 -9.96 7.06 8.57
N ARG A 145 -10.60 8.16 8.09
CA ARG A 145 -10.74 9.40 8.86
C ARG A 145 -11.77 9.27 9.98
N LEU A 146 -12.89 8.59 9.72
CA LEU A 146 -14.00 8.46 10.68
C LEU A 146 -13.72 7.40 11.75
N HIS A 147 -12.85 6.44 11.50
CA HIS A 147 -12.55 5.38 12.47
C HIS A 147 -11.66 5.91 13.61
N PRO A 148 -11.91 5.51 14.87
CA PRO A 148 -11.12 5.95 16.04
C PRO A 148 -9.61 5.71 15.89
N SER A 149 -9.20 4.56 15.33
CA SER A 149 -7.78 4.25 15.08
C SER A 149 -7.17 5.06 13.93
N ARG A 150 -7.99 5.74 13.11
CA ARG A 150 -7.57 6.46 11.88
C ARG A 150 -6.67 5.64 10.95
N GLN A 151 -6.76 4.29 11.02
CA GLN A 151 -6.03 3.38 10.13
C GLN A 151 -6.90 3.01 8.92
N PHE A 152 -6.26 2.74 7.79
CA PHE A 152 -7.00 2.25 6.62
C PHE A 152 -7.57 0.85 6.86
N PRO A 153 -8.68 0.47 6.23
CA PRO A 153 -9.30 -0.84 6.45
C PRO A 153 -8.34 -2.02 6.23
N HIS A 154 -7.52 -2.01 5.17
CA HIS A 154 -6.54 -3.07 4.90
C HIS A 154 -5.45 -3.18 5.97
N ASP A 155 -5.04 -2.05 6.59
CA ASP A 155 -4.08 -2.05 7.70
C ASP A 155 -4.63 -2.80 8.90
N ARG A 156 -5.90 -2.53 9.21
CA ARG A 156 -6.60 -3.16 10.34
C ARG A 156 -6.80 -4.65 10.12
N LEU A 157 -7.23 -5.04 8.91
CA LEU A 157 -7.42 -6.44 8.54
C LEU A 157 -6.09 -7.23 8.60
N ALA A 158 -4.98 -6.60 8.23
CA ALA A 158 -3.65 -7.20 8.34
C ALA A 158 -3.10 -7.20 9.79
N GLY A 159 -3.81 -6.62 10.76
CA GLY A 159 -3.31 -6.45 12.13
C GLY A 159 -2.08 -5.56 12.23
N THR A 160 -2.00 -4.55 11.34
CA THR A 160 -0.90 -3.58 11.24
C THR A 160 -1.40 -2.17 11.48
N ARG A 161 -0.48 -1.25 11.75
CA ARG A 161 -0.78 0.18 11.87
C ARG A 161 0.35 1.02 11.32
N ILE A 162 0.01 2.22 10.82
CA ILE A 162 0.99 3.24 10.46
C ILE A 162 1.12 4.22 11.61
N VAL A 163 2.34 4.45 12.06
CA VAL A 163 2.68 5.34 13.16
C VAL A 163 3.65 6.43 12.72
N ASP A 164 3.78 7.48 13.53
CA ASP A 164 4.79 8.52 13.35
C ASP A 164 6.15 8.03 13.84
N ALA A 165 7.13 7.95 12.94
CA ALA A 165 8.46 7.48 13.25
C ALA A 165 9.32 8.51 14.00
N SER A 166 8.94 9.81 14.03
CA SER A 166 9.71 10.87 14.69
C SER A 166 9.67 10.81 16.23
N ARG A 167 8.76 10.01 16.79
CA ARG A 167 8.52 9.95 18.23
C ARG A 167 9.17 8.77 18.95
N ARG A 168 9.98 7.98 18.23
CA ARG A 168 10.70 6.81 18.76
C ARG A 168 12.22 6.92 18.59
N GLY A 169 12.73 8.12 18.41
CA GLY A 169 14.16 8.43 18.45
C GLY A 169 14.57 8.89 19.84
#